data_67c948ed2f3123e72664c67c3b3b6261
#
_entry.id   67c948ed2f3123e72664c67c3b3b6261
#
_cell.length_a   1.000
_cell.length_b   1.000
_cell.length_c   1.000
_cell.angle_alpha   90.00
_cell.angle_beta   90.00
_cell.angle_gamma   90.00
#
_symmetry.space_group_name_H-M   'P 1'
#
loop_
_entity.id
_entity.type
_entity.pdbx_description
1 polymer ?
#
loop_
_entity_poly.entity_id
_entity_poly.type
_entity_poly.pdbx_seq_one_letter_code
_entity_poly.pdbx_strand_id
1 'polypeptide(L)'
;EDGILQPVPDTTKEREVIIVAGKSGSGKSHWSNNYAKEYHKIYKKNPIYFFSVLDNDSSIDEKLVKRVNIDESWITEPLGIDDVKNSLVILDDVEMIKDKDIKQALFNFINDILTTGRHTNTSIILTVHYPNDKYIRNFLNETHQFVYFPYGATGRTNYVLENYMSLTKNDIKYIKKLKTRWASVYNNYPQCVLTEHNLFALSEMDN
;
A
#
# COMPACT_ATOMS: atom_id res chain seq x y z
N GLU A 1 16.04 20.77 5.39
CA GLU A 1 14.87 19.88 5.53
C GLU A 1 13.62 20.71 5.32
N ASP A 2 12.73 20.26 4.44
CA ASP A 2 11.52 20.99 4.02
C ASP A 2 10.33 20.85 5.01
N GLY A 3 10.55 20.17 6.15
CA GLY A 3 9.52 19.94 7.17
C GLY A 3 8.40 19.00 6.74
N ILE A 4 8.60 18.21 5.67
CA ILE A 4 7.64 17.22 5.20
C ILE A 4 7.90 15.87 5.89
N LEU A 5 6.88 15.35 6.56
CA LEU A 5 6.93 14.02 7.16
C LEU A 5 6.96 12.94 6.07
N GLN A 6 7.75 11.90 6.28
CA GLN A 6 7.84 10.75 5.39
C GLN A 6 7.34 9.49 6.10
N PRO A 7 6.58 8.64 5.42
CA PRO A 7 6.26 7.33 5.96
C PRO A 7 7.52 6.47 6.00
N VAL A 8 7.77 5.85 7.15
CA VAL A 8 8.91 4.94 7.36
C VAL A 8 8.39 3.58 7.83
N PRO A 9 9.08 2.48 7.51
CA PRO A 9 8.74 1.16 8.02
C PRO A 9 8.72 1.11 9.54
N ASP A 10 7.70 0.47 10.09
CA ASP A 10 7.61 0.17 11.52
C ASP A 10 8.49 -1.04 11.86
N THR A 11 9.69 -0.77 12.40
CA THR A 11 10.67 -1.81 12.75
C THR A 11 10.26 -2.66 13.94
N THR A 12 9.17 -2.35 14.62
CA THR A 12 8.62 -3.18 15.70
C THR A 12 7.73 -4.31 15.17
N LYS A 13 7.37 -4.28 13.89
CA LYS A 13 6.57 -5.30 13.23
C LYS A 13 7.42 -6.21 12.35
N GLU A 14 7.02 -7.47 12.26
CA GLU A 14 7.65 -8.45 11.38
C GLU A 14 7.41 -8.10 9.90
N ARG A 15 6.26 -7.48 9.59
CA ARG A 15 5.87 -7.03 8.25
C ARG A 15 4.86 -5.90 8.31
N GLU A 16 4.69 -5.22 7.19
CA GLU A 16 3.60 -4.27 6.99
C GLU A 16 2.75 -4.63 5.75
N VAL A 17 1.45 -4.39 5.86
CA VAL A 17 0.46 -4.55 4.79
C VAL A 17 -0.14 -3.18 4.53
N ILE A 18 0.13 -2.63 3.35
CA ILE A 18 -0.18 -1.23 3.03
C ILE A 18 -1.03 -1.17 1.75
N ILE A 19 -2.13 -0.43 1.79
CA ILE A 19 -2.89 -0.03 0.59
C ILE A 19 -2.65 1.44 0.29
N VAL A 20 -2.37 1.76 -0.96
CA VAL A 20 -2.26 3.13 -1.46
C VAL A 20 -3.35 3.37 -2.52
N ALA A 21 -4.42 4.05 -2.13
CA ALA A 21 -5.61 4.22 -2.95
C ALA A 21 -5.72 5.63 -3.53
N GLY A 22 -5.91 5.74 -4.84
CA GLY A 22 -6.10 7.04 -5.49
C GLY A 22 -6.27 6.95 -6.99
N LYS A 23 -6.80 8.01 -7.59
CA LYS A 23 -6.95 8.13 -9.03
C LYS A 23 -5.60 8.10 -9.74
N SER A 24 -5.60 7.88 -11.05
CA SER A 24 -4.41 8.08 -11.88
C SER A 24 -3.85 9.50 -11.67
N GLY A 25 -2.53 9.61 -11.55
CA GLY A 25 -1.84 10.88 -11.30
C GLY A 25 -2.00 11.45 -9.88
N SER A 26 -2.59 10.72 -8.92
CA SER A 26 -2.72 11.20 -7.54
C SER A 26 -1.40 11.19 -6.75
N GLY A 27 -0.41 10.43 -7.20
CA GLY A 27 0.88 10.28 -6.53
C GLY A 27 1.09 8.93 -5.84
N LYS A 28 0.28 7.89 -6.16
CA LYS A 28 0.43 6.52 -5.58
C LYS A 28 1.85 5.97 -5.74
N SER A 29 2.34 5.90 -6.99
CA SER A 29 3.67 5.38 -7.29
C SER A 29 4.78 6.23 -6.63
N HIS A 30 4.61 7.56 -6.60
CA HIS A 30 5.56 8.45 -5.90
C HIS A 30 5.61 8.15 -4.40
N TRP A 31 4.45 7.97 -3.74
CA TRP A 31 4.37 7.62 -2.33
C TRP A 31 5.04 6.26 -2.07
N SER A 32 4.73 5.25 -2.89
CA SER A 32 5.31 3.91 -2.78
C SER A 32 6.82 3.91 -2.99
N ASN A 33 7.32 4.71 -3.93
CA ASN A 33 8.75 4.86 -4.17
C ASN A 33 9.47 5.54 -3.00
N ASN A 34 8.86 6.54 -2.36
CA ASN A 34 9.43 7.17 -1.17
C ASN A 34 9.48 6.19 0.00
N TYR A 35 8.41 5.41 0.23
CA TYR A 35 8.43 4.34 1.22
C TYR A 35 9.50 3.29 0.92
N ALA A 36 9.65 2.87 -0.33
CA ALA A 36 10.68 1.93 -0.77
C ALA A 36 12.11 2.43 -0.48
N LYS A 37 12.36 3.74 -0.66
CA LYS A 37 13.64 4.36 -0.30
C LYS A 37 13.91 4.28 1.20
N GLU A 38 12.93 4.57 2.03
CA GLU A 38 13.06 4.46 3.49
C GLU A 38 13.22 3.00 3.93
N TYR A 39 12.47 2.08 3.31
CA TYR A 39 12.63 0.64 3.52
C TYR A 39 14.08 0.19 3.22
N HIS A 40 14.65 0.60 2.09
CA HIS A 40 16.01 0.25 1.72
C HIS A 40 17.08 0.82 2.67
N LYS A 41 16.85 2.01 3.24
CA LYS A 41 17.77 2.58 4.25
C LYS A 41 17.85 1.71 5.50
N ILE A 42 16.72 1.16 5.93
CA ILE A 42 16.59 0.32 7.14
C ILE A 42 17.04 -1.12 6.82
N TYR A 43 16.55 -1.69 5.73
CA TYR A 43 16.75 -3.08 5.35
C TYR A 43 17.63 -3.19 4.09
N LYS A 44 18.88 -2.76 4.17
CA LYS A 44 19.82 -2.64 3.03
C LYS A 44 20.01 -3.91 2.20
N LYS A 45 19.83 -5.10 2.81
CA LYS A 45 20.05 -6.41 2.15
C LYS A 45 18.76 -7.00 1.59
N ASN A 46 17.61 -6.47 1.98
CA ASN A 46 16.33 -7.02 1.58
C ASN A 46 15.97 -6.52 0.17
N PRO A 47 15.59 -7.40 -0.76
CA PRO A 47 15.16 -6.98 -2.06
C PRO A 47 13.80 -6.26 -2.01
N ILE A 48 13.57 -5.41 -3.01
CA ILE A 48 12.28 -4.78 -3.26
C ILE A 48 11.81 -5.27 -4.61
N TYR A 49 10.70 -5.98 -4.65
CA TYR A 49 10.08 -6.48 -5.87
C TYR A 49 8.96 -5.55 -6.32
N PHE A 50 8.96 -5.18 -7.59
CA PHE A 50 7.96 -4.30 -8.17
C PHE A 50 7.20 -5.02 -9.29
N PHE A 51 5.92 -5.25 -9.08
CA PHE A 51 5.00 -5.92 -9.99
C PHE A 51 4.09 -4.88 -10.63
N SER A 52 4.14 -4.76 -11.94
CA SER A 52 3.28 -3.83 -12.69
C SER A 52 2.95 -4.40 -14.05
N VAL A 53 1.78 -4.06 -14.56
CA VAL A 53 1.39 -4.34 -15.95
C VAL A 53 2.02 -3.37 -16.95
N LEU A 54 2.67 -2.31 -16.46
CA LEU A 54 3.36 -1.31 -17.29
C LEU A 54 4.85 -1.63 -17.37
N ASP A 55 5.41 -1.59 -18.57
CA ASP A 55 6.84 -1.84 -18.78
C ASP A 55 7.73 -0.77 -18.16
N ASN A 56 7.26 0.47 -18.09
CA ASN A 56 8.00 1.60 -17.53
C ASN A 56 7.11 2.50 -16.67
N ASP A 57 7.59 2.85 -15.50
CA ASP A 57 7.02 3.89 -14.64
C ASP A 57 8.14 4.82 -14.16
N SER A 58 8.15 6.05 -14.66
CA SER A 58 9.15 7.07 -14.34
C SER A 58 9.12 7.52 -12.86
N SER A 59 8.07 7.20 -12.12
CA SER A 59 7.96 7.52 -10.69
C SER A 59 8.66 6.51 -9.78
N ILE A 60 9.11 5.37 -10.32
CA ILE A 60 9.82 4.32 -9.59
C ILE A 60 11.32 4.37 -9.91
N ASP A 61 12.14 4.30 -8.88
CA ASP A 61 13.60 4.19 -9.02
C ASP A 61 13.97 2.75 -9.40
N GLU A 62 14.21 2.52 -10.69
CA GLU A 62 14.56 1.20 -11.25
C GLU A 62 15.87 0.62 -10.67
N LYS A 63 16.72 1.45 -10.05
CA LYS A 63 17.94 0.97 -9.37
C LYS A 63 17.64 0.37 -8.00
N LEU A 64 16.50 0.74 -7.44
CA LEU A 64 16.08 0.32 -6.11
C LEU A 64 15.27 -0.97 -6.14
N VAL A 65 14.57 -1.26 -7.24
CA VAL A 65 13.61 -2.35 -7.33
C VAL A 65 14.04 -3.43 -8.30
N LYS A 66 13.59 -4.65 -8.06
CA LYS A 66 13.61 -5.75 -9.01
C LYS A 66 12.24 -5.84 -9.65
N ARG A 67 12.14 -5.44 -10.91
CA ARG A 67 10.88 -5.53 -11.65
C ARG A 67 10.54 -6.99 -11.93
N VAL A 68 9.28 -7.35 -11.73
CA VAL A 68 8.72 -8.66 -12.04
C VAL A 68 7.59 -8.44 -13.05
N ASN A 69 7.71 -9.09 -14.19
CA ASN A 69 6.70 -9.01 -15.25
C ASN A 69 5.45 -9.78 -14.85
N ILE A 70 4.29 -9.26 -15.28
CA ILE A 70 3.00 -9.91 -15.10
C ILE A 70 2.55 -10.38 -16.49
N ASP A 71 2.86 -11.63 -16.81
CA ASP A 71 2.59 -12.25 -18.10
C ASP A 71 2.05 -13.70 -17.95
N GLU A 72 1.99 -14.44 -19.03
CA GLU A 72 1.47 -15.81 -19.05
C GLU A 72 2.25 -16.81 -18.21
N SER A 73 3.50 -16.51 -17.84
CA SER A 73 4.31 -17.37 -16.96
C SER A 73 3.67 -17.56 -15.59
N TRP A 74 2.87 -16.60 -15.12
CA TRP A 74 2.11 -16.69 -13.88
C TRP A 74 1.11 -17.85 -13.84
N ILE A 75 0.68 -18.35 -15.00
CA ILE A 75 -0.25 -19.49 -15.09
C ILE A 75 0.49 -20.81 -14.91
N THR A 76 1.71 -20.91 -15.47
CA THR A 76 2.49 -22.15 -15.50
C THR A 76 3.50 -22.28 -14.38
N GLU A 77 4.13 -21.16 -14.00
CA GLU A 77 5.21 -21.10 -13.02
C GLU A 77 5.01 -19.88 -12.08
N PRO A 78 3.92 -19.84 -11.28
CA PRO A 78 3.68 -18.73 -10.37
C PRO A 78 4.76 -18.67 -9.29
N LEU A 79 5.13 -17.44 -8.88
CA LEU A 79 6.01 -17.25 -7.73
C LEU A 79 5.33 -17.74 -6.45
N GLY A 80 6.12 -18.34 -5.56
CA GLY A 80 5.71 -18.71 -4.23
C GLY A 80 6.17 -17.71 -3.16
N ILE A 81 5.66 -17.86 -1.95
CA ILE A 81 6.03 -17.00 -0.81
C ILE A 81 7.54 -17.08 -0.49
N ASP A 82 8.17 -18.22 -0.77
CA ASP A 82 9.59 -18.43 -0.51
C ASP A 82 10.50 -17.60 -1.42
N ASP A 83 10.02 -17.25 -2.62
CA ASP A 83 10.75 -16.43 -3.59
C ASP A 83 10.87 -14.96 -3.16
N VAL A 84 9.99 -14.53 -2.25
CA VAL A 84 9.90 -13.15 -1.76
C VAL A 84 10.16 -13.00 -0.26
N LYS A 85 10.84 -13.95 0.37
CA LYS A 85 11.23 -13.86 1.79
C LYS A 85 12.10 -12.65 2.08
N ASN A 86 11.91 -12.06 3.26
CA ASN A 86 12.67 -10.89 3.73
C ASN A 86 12.68 -9.76 2.71
N SER A 87 11.52 -9.39 2.18
CA SER A 87 11.43 -8.41 1.11
C SER A 87 10.29 -7.41 1.30
N LEU A 88 10.30 -6.39 0.45
CA LEU A 88 9.15 -5.55 0.18
C LEU A 88 8.59 -5.90 -1.20
N VAL A 89 7.32 -6.25 -1.27
CA VAL A 89 6.58 -6.49 -2.51
C VAL A 89 5.70 -5.29 -2.80
N ILE A 90 5.86 -4.66 -3.95
CA ILE A 90 5.02 -3.54 -4.42
C ILE A 90 4.23 -4.02 -5.64
N LEU A 91 2.91 -3.94 -5.55
CA LEU A 91 1.97 -4.34 -6.59
C LEU A 91 1.28 -3.08 -7.11
N ASP A 92 1.57 -2.70 -8.35
CA ASP A 92 1.09 -1.46 -8.94
C ASP A 92 -0.08 -1.70 -9.89
N ASP A 93 -1.26 -1.17 -9.50
CA ASP A 93 -2.51 -1.20 -10.26
C ASP A 93 -2.89 -2.61 -10.81
N VAL A 94 -2.54 -3.69 -10.09
CA VAL A 94 -2.76 -5.08 -10.52
C VAL A 94 -4.24 -5.47 -10.64
N GLU A 95 -5.14 -4.71 -10.04
CA GLU A 95 -6.58 -4.90 -10.22
C GLU A 95 -7.02 -4.63 -11.67
N MET A 96 -6.19 -3.92 -12.46
CA MET A 96 -6.46 -3.61 -13.86
C MET A 96 -6.10 -4.73 -14.83
N ILE A 97 -5.50 -5.82 -14.37
CA ILE A 97 -5.21 -7.02 -15.19
C ILE A 97 -6.49 -7.55 -15.81
N LYS A 98 -6.50 -7.67 -17.15
CA LYS A 98 -7.67 -8.08 -17.92
C LYS A 98 -7.79 -9.59 -18.02
N ASP A 99 -6.67 -10.28 -18.17
CA ASP A 99 -6.62 -11.73 -18.21
C ASP A 99 -7.02 -12.30 -16.84
N LYS A 100 -8.03 -13.19 -16.85
CA LYS A 100 -8.62 -13.73 -15.62
C LYS A 100 -7.73 -14.75 -14.94
N ASP A 101 -7.00 -15.54 -15.73
CA ASP A 101 -6.18 -16.63 -15.22
C ASP A 101 -4.89 -16.07 -14.61
N ILE A 102 -4.24 -15.12 -15.29
CA ILE A 102 -3.10 -14.37 -14.76
C ILE A 102 -3.52 -13.62 -13.48
N LYS A 103 -4.67 -12.94 -13.53
CA LYS A 103 -5.21 -12.22 -12.37
C LYS A 103 -5.44 -13.15 -11.19
N GLN A 104 -6.05 -14.31 -11.42
CA GLN A 104 -6.32 -15.29 -10.36
C GLN A 104 -5.02 -15.83 -9.76
N ALA A 105 -4.04 -16.19 -10.59
CA ALA A 105 -2.74 -16.68 -10.15
C ALA A 105 -2.03 -15.63 -9.27
N LEU A 106 -1.99 -14.37 -9.71
CA LEU A 106 -1.39 -13.29 -8.95
C LEU A 106 -2.12 -13.02 -7.62
N PHE A 107 -3.47 -13.04 -7.61
CA PHE A 107 -4.21 -12.83 -6.36
C PHE A 107 -4.12 -14.03 -5.40
N ASN A 108 -3.88 -15.25 -5.89
CA ASN A 108 -3.51 -16.38 -5.04
C ASN A 108 -2.16 -16.13 -4.35
N PHE A 109 -1.14 -15.71 -5.09
CA PHE A 109 0.15 -15.33 -4.53
C PHE A 109 0.04 -14.18 -3.51
N ILE A 110 -0.78 -13.15 -3.79
CA ILE A 110 -1.06 -12.07 -2.83
C ILE A 110 -1.67 -12.65 -1.55
N ASN A 111 -2.65 -13.54 -1.66
CA ASN A 111 -3.27 -14.17 -0.48
C ASN A 111 -2.28 -15.01 0.32
N ASP A 112 -1.33 -15.69 -0.32
CA ASP A 112 -0.25 -16.40 0.37
C ASP A 112 0.63 -15.44 1.16
N ILE A 113 0.98 -14.27 0.60
CA ILE A 113 1.70 -13.22 1.34
C ILE A 113 0.84 -12.73 2.52
N LEU A 114 -0.45 -12.50 2.34
CA LEU A 114 -1.32 -12.01 3.39
C LEU A 114 -1.46 -13.01 4.55
N THR A 115 -1.48 -14.31 4.27
CA THR A 115 -1.64 -15.34 5.29
C THR A 115 -0.33 -15.77 5.96
N THR A 116 0.75 -15.88 5.20
CA THR A 116 2.03 -16.45 5.68
C THR A 116 3.20 -15.47 5.70
N GLY A 117 3.08 -14.30 5.07
CA GLY A 117 4.15 -13.31 4.92
C GLY A 117 4.75 -12.80 6.24
N ARG A 118 4.02 -12.93 7.36
CA ARG A 118 4.52 -12.65 8.70
C ARG A 118 5.68 -13.58 9.06
N HIS A 119 5.58 -14.87 8.76
CA HIS A 119 6.64 -15.86 9.03
C HIS A 119 7.83 -15.74 8.08
N THR A 120 7.66 -15.04 6.97
CA THR A 120 8.72 -14.82 5.97
C THR A 120 9.25 -13.38 5.96
N ASN A 121 8.80 -12.51 6.90
CA ASN A 121 9.14 -11.08 6.96
C ASN A 121 8.92 -10.38 5.61
N THR A 122 7.80 -10.68 4.94
CA THR A 122 7.47 -10.12 3.64
C THR A 122 6.44 -9.01 3.82
N SER A 123 6.87 -7.76 3.63
CA SER A 123 5.98 -6.59 3.60
C SER A 123 5.37 -6.41 2.21
N ILE A 124 4.18 -5.84 2.14
CA ILE A 124 3.47 -5.69 0.87
C ILE A 124 2.78 -4.33 0.76
N ILE A 125 2.95 -3.68 -0.38
CA ILE A 125 2.21 -2.47 -0.78
C ILE A 125 1.36 -2.81 -1.99
N LEU A 126 0.08 -2.45 -1.94
CA LEU A 126 -0.85 -2.56 -3.06
C LEU A 126 -1.33 -1.16 -3.43
N THR A 127 -1.01 -0.70 -4.65
CA THR A 127 -1.62 0.52 -5.19
C THR A 127 -2.90 0.18 -5.93
N VAL A 128 -3.95 0.97 -5.75
CA VAL A 128 -5.26 0.71 -6.35
C VAL A 128 -6.00 1.98 -6.77
N HIS A 129 -6.78 1.88 -7.85
CA HIS A 129 -7.75 2.91 -8.24
C HIS A 129 -9.09 2.74 -7.50
N TYR A 130 -9.50 1.50 -7.25
CA TYR A 130 -10.81 1.14 -6.70
C TYR A 130 -10.66 0.38 -5.39
N PRO A 131 -10.52 1.08 -4.24
CA PRO A 131 -10.14 0.46 -2.98
C PRO A 131 -11.21 -0.46 -2.36
N ASN A 132 -12.42 -0.50 -2.92
CA ASN A 132 -13.50 -1.42 -2.48
C ASN A 132 -13.78 -2.55 -3.48
N ASP A 133 -12.83 -2.86 -4.39
CA ASP A 133 -12.96 -3.97 -5.32
C ASP A 133 -13.00 -5.31 -4.57
N LYS A 134 -13.76 -6.29 -5.14
CA LYS A 134 -13.93 -7.61 -4.52
C LYS A 134 -12.63 -8.39 -4.34
N TYR A 135 -11.67 -8.21 -5.24
CA TYR A 135 -10.38 -8.91 -5.20
C TYR A 135 -9.48 -8.43 -4.05
N ILE A 136 -9.67 -7.21 -3.56
CA ILE A 136 -8.81 -6.65 -2.51
C ILE A 136 -9.43 -6.73 -1.11
N ARG A 137 -10.60 -7.37 -0.93
CA ARG A 137 -11.26 -7.48 0.38
C ARG A 137 -10.39 -8.16 1.44
N ASN A 138 -9.72 -9.25 1.07
CA ASN A 138 -8.81 -9.94 1.98
C ASN A 138 -7.64 -9.01 2.37
N PHE A 139 -7.15 -8.23 1.41
CA PHE A 139 -6.09 -7.26 1.67
C PHE A 139 -6.56 -6.17 2.64
N LEU A 140 -7.79 -5.65 2.49
CA LEU A 140 -8.37 -4.66 3.39
C LEU A 140 -8.47 -5.17 4.84
N ASN A 141 -8.84 -6.44 5.04
CA ASN A 141 -8.93 -7.05 6.37
C ASN A 141 -7.56 -7.16 7.07
N GLU A 142 -6.48 -7.35 6.31
CA GLU A 142 -5.11 -7.49 6.81
C GLU A 142 -4.34 -6.15 6.80
N THR A 143 -4.97 -5.05 6.36
CA THR A 143 -4.29 -3.76 6.17
C THR A 143 -3.88 -3.14 7.51
N HIS A 144 -2.58 -2.89 7.66
CA HIS A 144 -2.02 -2.13 8.78
C HIS A 144 -2.07 -0.63 8.53
N GLN A 145 -1.98 -0.21 7.25
CA GLN A 145 -1.88 1.19 6.85
C GLN A 145 -2.65 1.41 5.55
N PHE A 146 -3.59 2.35 5.58
CA PHE A 146 -4.36 2.76 4.41
C PHE A 146 -4.01 4.20 4.03
N VAL A 147 -3.40 4.37 2.87
CA VAL A 147 -2.98 5.66 2.31
C VAL A 147 -3.97 6.11 1.26
N TYR A 148 -4.37 7.37 1.32
CA TYR A 148 -5.26 7.96 0.34
C TYR A 148 -4.94 9.44 0.09
N PHE A 149 -5.53 10.00 -0.95
CA PHE A 149 -5.35 11.39 -1.37
C PHE A 149 -6.64 12.17 -1.12
N PRO A 150 -6.74 12.98 -0.03
CA PRO A 150 -8.01 13.53 0.46
C PRO A 150 -8.78 14.36 -0.56
N TYR A 151 -8.08 15.09 -1.44
CA TYR A 151 -8.73 15.89 -2.50
C TYR A 151 -9.30 15.06 -3.65
N GLY A 152 -8.75 13.87 -3.88
CA GLY A 152 -9.20 12.90 -4.88
C GLY A 152 -10.10 11.80 -4.32
N ALA A 153 -10.40 11.82 -3.02
CA ALA A 153 -11.20 10.79 -2.37
C ALA A 153 -12.61 10.70 -2.95
N THR A 154 -13.05 9.49 -3.23
CA THR A 154 -14.38 9.16 -3.76
C THR A 154 -15.25 8.54 -2.69
N GLY A 155 -16.54 8.30 -3.00
CA GLY A 155 -17.42 7.54 -2.13
C GLY A 155 -16.89 6.14 -1.81
N ARG A 156 -16.14 5.51 -2.72
CA ARG A 156 -15.47 4.22 -2.50
C ARG A 156 -14.35 4.31 -1.48
N THR A 157 -13.55 5.39 -1.55
CA THR A 157 -12.51 5.67 -0.55
C THR A 157 -13.12 5.92 0.81
N ASN A 158 -14.16 6.74 0.89
CA ASN A 158 -14.86 7.02 2.15
C ASN A 158 -15.46 5.75 2.77
N TYR A 159 -16.04 4.87 1.93
CA TYR A 159 -16.54 3.57 2.39
C TYR A 159 -15.46 2.75 3.09
N VAL A 160 -14.25 2.68 2.53
CA VAL A 160 -13.12 1.97 3.15
C VAL A 160 -12.69 2.64 4.45
N LEU A 161 -12.58 3.96 4.46
CA LEU A 161 -12.21 4.72 5.66
C LEU A 161 -13.22 4.50 6.81
N GLU A 162 -14.51 4.48 6.51
CA GLU A 162 -15.57 4.28 7.51
C GLU A 162 -15.67 2.81 7.97
N ASN A 163 -15.59 1.84 7.05
CA ASN A 163 -15.93 0.44 7.35
C ASN A 163 -14.73 -0.47 7.67
N TYR A 164 -13.52 -0.09 7.23
CA TYR A 164 -12.29 -0.86 7.47
C TYR A 164 -11.29 -0.12 8.35
N MET A 165 -11.29 1.22 8.29
CA MET A 165 -10.35 2.06 9.07
C MET A 165 -11.03 2.76 10.25
N SER A 166 -12.30 2.47 10.53
CA SER A 166 -13.05 2.97 11.68
C SER A 166 -13.09 4.50 11.83
N LEU A 167 -12.91 5.25 10.73
CA LEU A 167 -13.01 6.70 10.75
C LEU A 167 -14.47 7.14 10.74
N THR A 168 -14.78 8.17 11.54
CA THR A 168 -16.07 8.85 11.44
C THR A 168 -16.11 9.81 10.25
N LYS A 169 -17.30 10.23 9.85
CA LYS A 169 -17.46 11.27 8.82
C LYS A 169 -16.82 12.60 9.23
N ASN A 170 -16.73 12.87 10.53
CA ASN A 170 -16.07 14.06 11.05
C ASN A 170 -14.55 13.96 10.90
N ASP A 171 -13.94 12.80 11.19
CA ASP A 171 -12.52 12.56 10.97
C ASP A 171 -12.13 12.77 9.51
N ILE A 172 -12.89 12.18 8.58
CA ILE A 172 -12.67 12.33 7.14
C ILE A 172 -12.76 13.80 6.72
N LYS A 173 -13.75 14.54 7.25
CA LYS A 173 -13.87 15.97 7.02
C LYS A 173 -12.70 16.76 7.57
N TYR A 174 -12.23 16.41 8.78
CA TYR A 174 -11.10 17.06 9.42
C TYR A 174 -9.82 16.86 8.58
N ILE A 175 -9.49 15.63 8.24
CA ILE A 175 -8.31 15.31 7.41
C ILE A 175 -8.34 16.09 6.08
N LYS A 176 -9.51 16.21 5.45
CA LYS A 176 -9.66 16.98 4.21
C LYS A 176 -9.35 18.47 4.40
N LYS A 177 -9.58 19.05 5.57
CA LYS A 177 -9.27 20.45 5.87
C LYS A 177 -7.77 20.71 6.05
N LEU A 178 -6.97 19.69 6.38
CA LEU A 178 -5.52 19.81 6.60
C LEU A 178 -4.72 20.21 5.35
N LYS A 179 -5.34 20.24 4.17
CA LYS A 179 -4.70 20.61 2.90
C LYS A 179 -3.44 19.80 2.58
N THR A 180 -3.42 18.55 2.99
CA THR A 180 -2.35 17.60 2.71
C THR A 180 -2.55 16.91 1.37
N ARG A 181 -1.49 16.53 0.66
CA ARG A 181 -1.58 15.76 -0.58
C ARG A 181 -2.05 14.33 -0.31
N TRP A 182 -1.49 13.71 0.73
CA TRP A 182 -1.82 12.35 1.14
C TRP A 182 -2.08 12.28 2.65
N ALA A 183 -2.85 11.29 3.06
CA ALA A 183 -3.04 10.92 4.45
C ALA A 183 -2.93 9.40 4.58
N SER A 184 -2.26 8.97 5.62
CA SER A 184 -2.07 7.57 5.96
C SER A 184 -2.75 7.26 7.28
N VAL A 185 -3.74 6.37 7.27
CA VAL A 185 -4.44 5.90 8.45
C VAL A 185 -3.81 4.60 8.90
N TYR A 186 -3.28 4.58 10.12
CA TYR A 186 -2.69 3.39 10.74
C TYR A 186 -3.76 2.65 11.54
N ASN A 187 -3.89 1.35 11.26
CA ASN A 187 -4.86 0.47 11.95
C ASN A 187 -4.18 -0.28 13.11
N ASN A 188 -3.60 0.49 14.03
CA ASN A 188 -2.95 -0.01 15.25
C ASN A 188 -3.52 0.72 16.47
N TYR A 189 -3.10 0.33 17.66
CA TYR A 189 -3.52 1.00 18.90
C TYR A 189 -2.34 1.75 19.54
N PRO A 190 -2.47 3.04 19.87
CA PRO A 190 -3.61 3.90 19.47
C PRO A 190 -3.65 4.12 17.97
N GLN A 191 -4.86 4.24 17.41
CA GLN A 191 -5.04 4.53 16.00
C GLN A 191 -4.58 5.96 15.70
N CYS A 192 -3.80 6.15 14.63
CA CYS A 192 -3.28 7.45 14.27
C CYS A 192 -3.35 7.73 12.78
N VAL A 193 -3.24 9.01 12.43
CA VAL A 193 -3.18 9.49 11.06
C VAL A 193 -1.90 10.30 10.87
N LEU A 194 -1.12 9.92 9.86
CA LEU A 194 0.05 10.65 9.39
C LEU A 194 -0.29 11.36 8.08
N THR A 195 0.08 12.60 7.98
CA THR A 195 0.01 13.42 6.75
C THR A 195 1.38 14.01 6.42
N GLU A 196 1.49 14.80 5.37
CA GLU A 196 2.75 15.49 5.04
C GLU A 196 3.27 16.37 6.18
N HIS A 197 2.39 16.93 7.02
CA HIS A 197 2.77 17.93 8.01
C HIS A 197 2.30 17.61 9.44
N ASN A 198 1.47 16.58 9.62
CA ASN A 198 0.83 16.30 10.90
C ASN A 198 0.85 14.82 11.22
N LEU A 199 1.02 14.50 12.49
CA LEU A 199 0.77 13.18 13.07
C LEU A 199 -0.12 13.40 14.29
N PHE A 200 -1.26 12.70 14.35
CA PHE A 200 -2.20 12.81 15.46
C PHE A 200 -2.93 11.49 15.71
N ALA A 201 -3.28 11.25 16.98
CA ALA A 201 -4.13 10.14 17.36
C ALA A 201 -5.60 10.48 17.06
N LEU A 202 -6.41 9.49 16.63
CA LEU A 202 -7.83 9.74 16.33
C LEU A 202 -8.63 10.16 17.56
N SER A 203 -8.27 9.68 18.75
CA SER A 203 -8.89 10.11 20.01
C SER A 203 -8.74 11.61 20.33
N GLU A 204 -7.82 12.31 19.65
CA GLU A 204 -7.58 13.75 19.83
C GLU A 204 -8.41 14.60 18.86
N MET A 205 -9.10 13.99 17.90
CA MET A 205 -9.89 14.69 16.87
C MET A 205 -11.31 15.04 17.35
N ASP A 206 -11.80 14.40 18.42
CA ASP A 206 -13.13 14.60 18.97
C ASP A 206 -13.22 15.79 19.95
N ASN A 207 -12.12 16.52 20.16
CA ASN A 207 -12.02 17.74 20.94
C ASN A 207 -11.78 18.95 20.05
#